data_b64a527c414fe8d382f80f8f207f70a8
#
_entry.id   b64a527c414fe8d382f80f8f207f70a8
#
_cell.length_a   1.000
_cell.length_b   1.000
_cell.length_c   1.000
_cell.angle_alpha   90.00
_cell.angle_beta   90.00
_cell.angle_gamma   90.00
#
_symmetry.space_group_name_H-M   'P 1'
#
loop_
_entity.id
_entity.type
_entity.pdbx_description
1 polymer ?
#
loop_
_entity_poly.entity_id
_entity_poly.type
_entity_poly.pdbx_seq_one_letter_code
_entity_poly.pdbx_strand_id
1 'polypeptide(L)'
;MNNHKVRFLCLFFLTCLCLFSCSNESGSEQGGNLQNAADQNLLRSMELVDAAVGNYFSNESMSMARYYNPYTQVSSQERASVWMYTSAIEAVNSILKALKTQSDLGYTALYDQHHVRYVQLLEKLFDGLQYYKGSFRLVS
;
A
#
# COMPACT_ATOMS: atom_id res chain seq x y z
N MET A 1 -55.81 26.68 32.60
CA MET A 1 -54.58 26.58 31.74
C MET A 1 -54.98 25.87 30.49
N ASN A 2 -54.95 26.56 29.34
CA ASN A 2 -55.63 26.11 28.11
C ASN A 2 -54.94 24.93 27.44
N ASN A 3 -55.64 23.81 27.33
CA ASN A 3 -55.18 22.57 26.70
C ASN A 3 -54.70 22.73 25.22
N HIS A 4 -55.07 23.81 24.57
CA HIS A 4 -54.63 24.13 23.22
C HIS A 4 -53.16 24.57 23.14
N LYS A 5 -52.61 25.25 24.17
CA LYS A 5 -51.20 25.69 24.20
C LYS A 5 -50.24 24.51 24.40
N VAL A 6 -50.65 23.50 25.17
CA VAL A 6 -49.84 22.31 25.42
C VAL A 6 -49.77 21.41 24.18
N ARG A 7 -50.90 21.30 23.46
CA ARG A 7 -50.93 20.52 22.20
C ARG A 7 -50.08 21.16 21.10
N PHE A 8 -50.00 22.47 21.01
CA PHE A 8 -49.17 23.18 20.04
C PHE A 8 -47.70 23.07 20.38
N LEU A 9 -47.32 23.07 21.66
CA LEU A 9 -45.96 22.93 22.12
C LEU A 9 -45.41 21.51 21.87
N CYS A 10 -46.24 20.47 22.08
CA CYS A 10 -45.86 19.10 21.78
C CYS A 10 -45.70 18.82 20.28
N LEU A 11 -46.54 19.46 19.43
CA LEU A 11 -46.40 19.29 17.96
C LEU A 11 -45.14 19.97 17.45
N PHE A 12 -44.74 21.11 18.00
CA PHE A 12 -43.54 21.82 17.60
C PHE A 12 -42.26 21.08 18.04
N PHE A 13 -42.28 20.43 19.21
CA PHE A 13 -41.15 19.57 19.65
C PHE A 13 -41.04 18.30 18.84
N LEU A 14 -42.13 17.70 18.39
CA LEU A 14 -42.11 16.49 17.59
C LEU A 14 -41.60 16.74 16.16
N THR A 15 -41.89 17.90 15.57
CA THR A 15 -41.41 18.30 14.25
C THR A 15 -39.92 18.71 14.25
N CYS A 16 -39.42 19.29 15.37
CA CYS A 16 -37.99 19.60 15.51
C CYS A 16 -37.13 18.36 15.69
N LEU A 17 -37.62 17.30 16.32
CA LEU A 17 -36.87 16.05 16.46
C LEU A 17 -36.70 15.27 15.14
N CYS A 18 -37.62 15.45 14.19
CA CYS A 18 -37.50 14.81 12.87
C CYS A 18 -36.51 15.51 11.94
N LEU A 19 -36.14 16.78 12.20
CA LEU A 19 -35.20 17.51 11.35
C LEU A 19 -33.72 17.32 11.77
N PHE A 20 -33.45 16.75 12.93
CA PHE A 20 -32.08 16.42 13.36
C PHE A 20 -31.64 14.99 13.06
N SER A 21 -32.51 14.15 12.48
CA SER A 21 -32.21 12.74 12.20
C SER A 21 -31.76 12.44 10.76
N CYS A 22 -31.53 13.46 9.93
CA CYS A 22 -31.19 13.28 8.53
C CYS A 22 -29.90 14.02 8.12
N SER A 23 -28.83 13.90 8.91
CA SER A 23 -27.53 14.40 8.44
C SER A 23 -26.35 13.79 9.20
N ASN A 24 -26.16 12.47 9.15
CA ASN A 24 -24.86 11.89 9.53
C ASN A 24 -24.62 10.46 9.03
N GLU A 25 -25.24 10.00 7.96
CA GLU A 25 -24.94 8.64 7.45
C GLU A 25 -24.21 8.60 6.09
N SER A 26 -24.04 9.70 5.39
CA SER A 26 -23.35 9.67 4.06
C SER A 26 -21.82 9.83 4.13
N GLY A 27 -21.26 10.20 5.27
CA GLY A 27 -19.79 10.39 5.42
C GLY A 27 -19.03 9.12 5.77
N SER A 28 -19.63 8.21 6.54
CA SER A 28 -18.94 7.02 7.02
C SER A 28 -18.91 5.88 6.00
N GLU A 29 -19.95 5.70 5.21
CA GLU A 29 -19.97 4.67 4.16
C GLU A 29 -19.04 5.03 2.99
N GLN A 30 -18.95 6.29 2.62
CA GLN A 30 -18.09 6.73 1.53
C GLN A 30 -16.61 6.67 1.94
N GLY A 31 -16.26 7.00 3.17
CA GLY A 31 -14.91 6.86 3.72
C GLY A 31 -14.47 5.41 3.82
N GLY A 32 -15.34 4.51 4.30
CA GLY A 32 -15.07 3.08 4.38
C GLY A 32 -14.88 2.42 3.02
N ASN A 33 -15.63 2.83 2.01
CA ASN A 33 -15.50 2.30 0.64
C ASN A 33 -14.20 2.77 -0.03
N LEU A 34 -13.79 4.03 0.14
CA LEU A 34 -12.54 4.56 -0.38
C LEU A 34 -11.32 3.90 0.29
N GLN A 35 -11.35 3.68 1.60
CA GLN A 35 -10.28 2.98 2.31
C GLN A 35 -10.16 1.53 1.84
N ASN A 36 -11.27 0.81 1.71
CA ASN A 36 -11.25 -0.56 1.18
C ASN A 36 -10.65 -0.62 -0.23
N ALA A 37 -10.97 0.34 -1.11
CA ALA A 37 -10.36 0.44 -2.43
C ALA A 37 -8.85 0.72 -2.36
N ALA A 38 -8.41 1.58 -1.45
CA ALA A 38 -6.99 1.87 -1.23
C ALA A 38 -6.23 0.63 -0.74
N ASP A 39 -6.79 -0.10 0.23
CA ASP A 39 -6.23 -1.35 0.74
C ASP A 39 -6.11 -2.41 -0.34
N GLN A 40 -7.16 -2.60 -1.15
CA GLN A 40 -7.15 -3.54 -2.27
C GLN A 40 -6.08 -3.19 -3.33
N ASN A 41 -5.91 -1.92 -3.65
CA ASN A 41 -4.88 -1.48 -4.59
C ASN A 41 -3.48 -1.69 -4.03
N LEU A 42 -3.27 -1.42 -2.75
CA LEU A 42 -1.99 -1.67 -2.08
C LEU A 42 -1.68 -3.16 -2.06
N LEU A 43 -2.63 -4.03 -1.69
CA LEU A 43 -2.45 -5.48 -1.70
C LEU A 43 -2.08 -6.01 -3.09
N ARG A 44 -2.75 -5.55 -4.15
CA ARG A 44 -2.40 -5.91 -5.54
C ARG A 44 -0.99 -5.45 -5.92
N SER A 45 -0.60 -4.25 -5.49
CA SER A 45 0.75 -3.74 -5.72
C SER A 45 1.80 -4.59 -5.01
N MET A 46 1.50 -5.05 -3.79
CA MET A 46 2.35 -5.96 -3.03
C MET A 46 2.49 -7.32 -3.73
N GLU A 47 1.40 -7.90 -4.22
CA GLU A 47 1.41 -9.15 -4.99
C GLU A 47 2.29 -9.03 -6.25
N LEU A 48 2.21 -7.90 -6.97
CA LEU A 48 3.04 -7.66 -8.15
C LEU A 48 4.53 -7.55 -7.80
N VAL A 49 4.88 -6.83 -6.73
CA VAL A 49 6.27 -6.70 -6.27
C VAL A 49 6.79 -8.06 -5.80
N ASP A 50 6.01 -8.82 -5.04
CA ASP A 50 6.38 -10.15 -4.56
C ASP A 50 6.61 -11.11 -5.72
N ALA A 51 5.74 -11.12 -6.71
CA ALA A 51 5.90 -11.95 -7.90
C ALA A 51 7.13 -11.53 -8.72
N ALA A 52 7.37 -10.24 -8.90
CA ALA A 52 8.54 -9.73 -9.61
C ALA A 52 9.83 -10.12 -8.88
N VAL A 53 9.92 -9.83 -7.56
CA VAL A 53 11.11 -10.19 -6.80
C VAL A 53 11.27 -11.70 -6.71
N GLY A 54 10.21 -12.47 -6.45
CA GLY A 54 10.26 -13.92 -6.36
C GLY A 54 10.74 -14.60 -7.64
N ASN A 55 10.40 -14.04 -8.81
CA ASN A 55 10.80 -14.60 -10.10
C ASN A 55 12.18 -14.15 -10.58
N TYR A 56 12.63 -12.98 -10.18
CA TYR A 56 13.85 -12.38 -10.72
C TYR A 56 15.00 -12.32 -9.72
N PHE A 57 14.74 -12.24 -8.40
CA PHE A 57 15.79 -12.08 -7.39
C PHE A 57 16.21 -13.43 -6.82
N SER A 58 17.53 -13.70 -6.85
CA SER A 58 18.14 -14.85 -6.19
C SER A 58 18.75 -14.45 -4.85
N ASN A 59 18.26 -15.04 -3.76
CA ASN A 59 18.86 -14.88 -2.43
C ASN A 59 20.28 -15.49 -2.34
N GLU A 60 20.59 -16.48 -3.17
CA GLU A 60 21.88 -17.16 -3.16
C GLU A 60 22.98 -16.30 -3.76
N SER A 61 22.69 -15.65 -4.89
CA SER A 61 23.63 -14.77 -5.59
C SER A 61 23.46 -13.30 -5.26
N MET A 62 22.46 -12.93 -4.44
CA MET A 62 22.08 -11.56 -4.12
C MET A 62 21.96 -10.69 -5.38
N SER A 63 21.35 -11.22 -6.43
CA SER A 63 21.25 -10.57 -7.73
C SER A 63 19.91 -10.79 -8.39
N MET A 64 19.53 -9.91 -9.30
CA MET A 64 18.35 -10.07 -10.15
C MET A 64 18.75 -10.61 -11.53
N ALA A 65 17.96 -11.56 -12.03
CA ALA A 65 18.04 -12.03 -13.39
C ALA A 65 17.58 -10.93 -14.37
N ARG A 66 18.16 -10.95 -15.58
CA ARG A 66 17.78 -10.00 -16.63
C ARG A 66 16.40 -10.27 -17.21
N TYR A 67 16.02 -11.55 -17.30
CA TYR A 67 14.69 -11.97 -17.76
C TYR A 67 14.27 -13.28 -17.08
N TYR A 68 12.98 -13.53 -17.07
CA TYR A 68 12.33 -14.73 -16.57
C TYR A 68 11.44 -15.32 -17.64
N ASN A 69 11.52 -16.64 -17.82
CA ASN A 69 10.66 -17.36 -18.75
C ASN A 69 9.44 -17.93 -17.98
N PRO A 70 8.23 -17.40 -18.19
CA PRO A 70 7.06 -17.86 -17.46
C PRO A 70 6.58 -19.26 -17.85
N TYR A 71 6.96 -19.76 -19.03
CA TYR A 71 6.58 -21.10 -19.48
C TYR A 71 7.43 -22.18 -18.83
N THR A 72 8.72 -21.94 -18.69
CA THR A 72 9.65 -22.88 -18.06
C THR A 72 9.89 -22.59 -16.59
N GLN A 73 9.41 -21.46 -16.09
CA GLN A 73 9.61 -20.95 -14.73
C GLN A 73 11.11 -20.83 -14.36
N VAL A 74 11.93 -20.48 -15.33
CA VAL A 74 13.38 -20.36 -15.16
C VAL A 74 13.82 -18.93 -15.38
N SER A 75 14.62 -18.41 -14.44
CA SER A 75 15.29 -17.13 -14.53
C SER A 75 16.60 -17.24 -15.31
N SER A 76 16.97 -16.19 -16.05
CA SER A 76 18.23 -16.15 -16.77
C SER A 76 19.43 -16.13 -15.83
N GLN A 77 20.56 -16.65 -16.30
CA GLN A 77 21.83 -16.53 -15.59
C GLN A 77 22.47 -15.14 -15.77
N GLU A 78 21.99 -14.36 -16.76
CA GLU A 78 22.42 -12.99 -16.95
C GLU A 78 21.83 -12.09 -15.85
N ARG A 79 22.67 -11.21 -15.30
CA ARG A 79 22.25 -10.26 -14.30
C ARG A 79 21.49 -9.09 -14.94
N ALA A 80 20.47 -8.60 -14.26
CA ALA A 80 19.77 -7.39 -14.62
C ALA A 80 20.74 -6.20 -14.69
N SER A 81 20.43 -5.22 -15.52
CA SER A 81 21.14 -3.95 -15.50
C SER A 81 20.89 -3.21 -14.16
N VAL A 82 21.77 -2.27 -13.83
CA VAL A 82 21.59 -1.44 -12.63
C VAL A 82 20.24 -0.71 -12.62
N TRP A 83 19.75 -0.27 -13.78
CA TRP A 83 18.45 0.38 -13.91
C TRP A 83 17.28 -0.54 -13.56
N MET A 84 17.32 -1.77 -14.02
CA MET A 84 16.30 -2.77 -13.66
C MET A 84 16.37 -3.12 -12.17
N TYR A 85 17.59 -3.19 -11.64
CA TYR A 85 17.81 -3.49 -10.22
C TYR A 85 17.29 -2.36 -9.31
N THR A 86 17.62 -1.11 -9.64
CA THR A 86 17.14 0.05 -8.86
C THR A 86 15.63 0.24 -8.94
N SER A 87 14.99 -0.15 -10.06
CA SER A 87 13.54 -0.14 -10.18
C SER A 87 12.87 -1.10 -9.18
N ALA A 88 13.48 -2.24 -8.86
CA ALA A 88 12.98 -3.14 -7.82
C ALA A 88 13.08 -2.50 -6.43
N ILE A 89 14.18 -1.83 -6.13
CA ILE A 89 14.37 -1.07 -4.88
C ILE A 89 13.29 0.03 -4.77
N GLU A 90 13.05 0.77 -5.84
CA GLU A 90 12.05 1.84 -5.88
C GLU A 90 10.63 1.31 -5.69
N ALA A 91 10.30 0.16 -6.28
CA ALA A 91 9.01 -0.50 -6.09
C ALA A 91 8.78 -0.89 -4.62
N VAL A 92 9.78 -1.51 -3.97
CA VAL A 92 9.70 -1.86 -2.54
C VAL A 92 9.58 -0.61 -1.65
N ASN A 93 10.35 0.44 -1.93
CA ASN A 93 10.23 1.72 -1.23
C ASN A 93 8.83 2.34 -1.38
N SER A 94 8.22 2.22 -2.55
CA SER A 94 6.87 2.73 -2.81
C SER A 94 5.82 1.99 -1.98
N ILE A 95 5.94 0.67 -1.82
CA ILE A 95 5.11 -0.12 -0.91
C ILE A 95 5.28 0.36 0.54
N LEU A 96 6.52 0.49 1.02
CA LEU A 96 6.80 0.94 2.39
C LEU A 96 6.23 2.33 2.64
N LYS A 97 6.36 3.24 1.68
CA LYS A 97 5.79 4.59 1.76
C LYS A 97 4.26 4.54 1.84
N ALA A 98 3.61 3.71 1.02
CA ALA A 98 2.15 3.58 1.04
C ALA A 98 1.65 2.99 2.36
N LEU A 99 2.30 1.93 2.88
CA LEU A 99 2.01 1.35 4.19
C LEU A 99 2.11 2.39 5.31
N LYS A 100 3.22 3.16 5.31
CA LYS A 100 3.41 4.23 6.30
C LYS A 100 2.35 5.32 6.19
N THR A 101 2.03 5.74 4.97
CA THR A 101 1.01 6.78 4.75
C THR A 101 -0.36 6.35 5.29
N GLN A 102 -0.77 5.10 5.05
CA GLN A 102 -2.01 4.57 5.61
C GLN A 102 -1.97 4.50 7.13
N SER A 103 -0.85 4.05 7.69
CA SER A 103 -0.66 4.00 9.15
C SER A 103 -0.75 5.39 9.79
N ASP A 104 -0.16 6.41 9.17
CA ASP A 104 -0.22 7.80 9.64
C ASP A 104 -1.64 8.38 9.61
N LEU A 105 -2.50 7.84 8.74
CA LEU A 105 -3.94 8.17 8.68
C LEU A 105 -4.79 7.34 9.66
N GLY A 106 -4.18 6.47 10.47
CA GLY A 106 -4.85 5.62 11.45
C GLY A 106 -5.23 4.22 10.96
N TYR A 107 -4.90 3.86 9.70
CA TYR A 107 -5.17 2.54 9.11
C TYR A 107 -3.93 1.64 9.23
N THR A 108 -3.67 1.12 10.43
CA THR A 108 -2.41 0.43 10.76
C THR A 108 -2.35 -1.04 10.35
N ALA A 109 -3.49 -1.69 10.05
CA ALA A 109 -3.57 -3.13 9.87
C ALA A 109 -2.58 -3.70 8.83
N LEU A 110 -2.49 -3.11 7.63
CA LEU A 110 -1.56 -3.56 6.59
C LEU A 110 -0.11 -3.23 6.95
N TYR A 111 0.12 -2.08 7.59
CA TYR A 111 1.45 -1.71 8.06
C TYR A 111 1.97 -2.72 9.08
N ASP A 112 1.20 -3.02 10.14
CA ASP A 112 1.58 -3.95 11.20
C ASP A 112 1.87 -5.35 10.66
N GLN A 113 1.10 -5.77 9.65
CA GLN A 113 1.25 -7.09 9.04
C GLN A 113 2.46 -7.19 8.09
N HIS A 114 2.79 -6.14 7.35
CA HIS A 114 3.66 -6.27 6.18
C HIS A 114 4.95 -5.46 6.22
N HIS A 115 5.04 -4.36 7.00
CA HIS A 115 6.17 -3.45 6.90
C HIS A 115 7.52 -4.12 7.19
N VAL A 116 7.61 -4.98 8.21
CA VAL A 116 8.87 -5.67 8.59
C VAL A 116 9.41 -6.50 7.43
N ARG A 117 8.53 -7.24 6.74
CA ARG A 117 8.91 -8.06 5.59
C ARG A 117 9.48 -7.22 4.45
N TYR A 118 8.87 -6.08 4.14
CA TYR A 118 9.36 -5.21 3.07
C TYR A 118 10.62 -4.45 3.44
N VAL A 119 10.84 -4.11 4.71
CA VAL A 119 12.13 -3.59 5.20
C VAL A 119 13.23 -4.62 4.98
N GLN A 120 13.02 -5.86 5.40
CA GLN A 120 14.00 -6.95 5.19
C GLN A 120 14.27 -7.22 3.70
N LEU A 121 13.23 -7.13 2.86
CA LEU A 121 13.40 -7.27 1.41
C LEU A 121 14.24 -6.12 0.83
N LEU A 122 13.99 -4.90 1.28
CA LEU A 122 14.77 -3.73 0.87
C LEU A 122 16.24 -3.86 1.27
N GLU A 123 16.53 -4.31 2.50
CA GLU A 123 17.90 -4.56 2.96
C GLU A 123 18.62 -5.58 2.07
N LYS A 124 17.97 -6.70 1.73
CA LYS A 124 18.53 -7.69 0.79
C LYS A 124 18.82 -7.10 -0.59
N LEU A 125 17.94 -6.26 -1.11
CA LEU A 125 18.14 -5.59 -2.39
C LEU A 125 19.33 -4.61 -2.30
N PHE A 126 19.50 -3.90 -1.20
CA PHE A 126 20.67 -3.04 -1.00
C PHE A 126 21.98 -3.82 -0.90
N ASP A 127 21.98 -4.98 -0.25
CA ASP A 127 23.14 -5.85 -0.20
C ASP A 127 23.56 -6.30 -1.61
N GLY A 128 22.61 -6.70 -2.44
CA GLY A 128 22.87 -7.07 -3.83
C GLY A 128 23.33 -5.92 -4.72
N LEU A 129 22.97 -4.67 -4.39
CA LEU A 129 23.42 -3.48 -5.10
C LEU A 129 24.95 -3.27 -5.00
N GLN A 130 25.60 -3.85 -3.99
CA GLN A 130 27.05 -3.76 -3.82
C GLN A 130 27.81 -4.30 -5.06
N TYR A 131 27.23 -5.26 -5.79
CA TYR A 131 27.80 -5.78 -7.02
C TYR A 131 28.04 -4.67 -8.06
N TYR A 132 27.15 -3.69 -8.12
CA TYR A 132 27.19 -2.63 -9.13
C TYR A 132 28.13 -1.47 -8.76
N LYS A 133 28.64 -1.40 -7.52
CA LYS A 133 29.58 -0.35 -7.09
C LYS A 133 30.85 -0.28 -7.97
N GLY A 134 31.37 -1.43 -8.40
CA GLY A 134 32.57 -1.51 -9.25
C GLY A 134 32.33 -1.11 -10.71
N SER A 135 31.07 -1.01 -11.14
CA SER A 135 30.70 -0.70 -12.52
C SER A 135 30.64 0.80 -12.83
N PHE A 136 30.62 1.63 -11.80
CA PHE A 136 30.66 3.10 -11.95
C PHE A 136 32.12 3.57 -11.94
N ARG A 137 32.83 3.45 -13.04
CA ARG A 137 34.03 4.23 -13.28
C ARG A 137 33.58 5.66 -13.55
N LEU A 138 33.87 6.56 -12.62
CA LEU A 138 33.91 7.98 -12.92
C LEU A 138 34.97 8.16 -14.00
N VAL A 139 34.54 8.50 -15.21
CA VAL A 139 35.44 8.96 -16.28
C VAL A 139 35.84 10.37 -15.85
N SER A 140 37.02 10.48 -15.23
CA SER A 140 37.66 11.76 -14.92
C SER A 140 38.33 12.31 -16.16
#